data_e450280cecc797dea04ebbf213a4cf23
#
_entry.id   e450280cecc797dea04ebbf213a4cf23
#
_cell.length_a   1.000
_cell.length_b   1.000
_cell.length_c   1.000
_cell.angle_alpha   90.00
_cell.angle_beta   90.00
_cell.angle_gamma   90.00
#
_symmetry.space_group_name_H-M   'P 1'
#
loop_
_entity.id
_entity.type
_entity.pdbx_description
1 polymer ?
#
loop_
_entity_poly.entity_id
_entity_poly.type
_entity_poly.pdbx_seq_one_letter_code
_entity_poly.pdbx_strand_id
1 'polypeptide(L)'
;PKHIKLISDMNTYKNSIAVVTPGTSFMGVLEPTCVGAFYGDADLGLEVLKSMKDPDEAFIREFAKQHAEVAIKWDYHGMGIYIDVEVETENGTGRVVVAQAHDRVVLREVNGKGLYQDPKFDLNDQAFDGRAPIRDYCVRDFYDFAREVPLEDIAFLNEAVELNTSLAKAGLAEKMGSAFGDSIAKLAGEPGYIRAKSLAAAASDARMSGANLSAMSCAKSGNVGIAASVPLVALAEEAGKTREELLRAVCLSYLMTIYLKSHIGRLSAMCACAIAASLGTGAGYCLLLGLDYSCVEKTVSNIVGSIGGTLCDGAKFGCAMKLA
;
A
#
# COMPACT_ATOMS: atom_id res chain seq x y z
N PRO A 1 -27.37 5.33 10.15
CA PRO A 1 -27.52 3.90 9.87
C PRO A 1 -28.31 3.17 10.96
N LYS A 2 -29.07 2.12 10.57
CA LYS A 2 -29.70 1.15 11.48
C LYS A 2 -28.96 -0.19 11.47
N HIS A 3 -28.49 -0.57 10.29
CA HIS A 3 -27.70 -1.78 10.08
C HIS A 3 -26.66 -1.56 8.99
N ILE A 4 -25.52 -2.19 9.10
CA ILE A 4 -24.43 -2.14 8.12
C ILE A 4 -23.97 -3.56 7.85
N LYS A 5 -23.93 -3.92 6.57
CA LYS A 5 -23.40 -5.20 6.11
C LYS A 5 -22.24 -4.97 5.16
N LEU A 6 -21.12 -5.66 5.43
CA LEU A 6 -19.96 -5.64 4.56
C LEU A 6 -19.63 -7.06 4.09
N ILE A 7 -19.43 -7.21 2.79
CA ILE A 7 -18.89 -8.43 2.19
C ILE A 7 -17.57 -8.09 1.53
N SER A 8 -16.53 -8.84 1.80
CA SER A 8 -15.18 -8.57 1.31
C SER A 8 -14.53 -9.85 0.79
N ASP A 9 -13.64 -9.72 -0.20
CA ASP A 9 -12.76 -10.85 -0.54
C ASP A 9 -11.74 -11.12 0.57
N MET A 10 -11.17 -12.34 0.53
CA MET A 10 -10.21 -12.81 1.54
C MET A 10 -8.98 -11.91 1.67
N ASN A 11 -8.41 -11.42 0.55
CA ASN A 11 -7.19 -10.64 0.58
C ASN A 11 -7.44 -9.23 1.14
N THR A 12 -8.55 -8.60 0.79
CA THR A 12 -8.98 -7.32 1.35
C THR A 12 -9.24 -7.47 2.84
N TYR A 13 -10.00 -8.48 3.26
CA TYR A 13 -10.23 -8.77 4.67
C TYR A 13 -8.91 -8.95 5.43
N LYS A 14 -8.03 -9.85 4.97
CA LYS A 14 -6.71 -10.09 5.56
C LYS A 14 -5.90 -8.80 5.74
N ASN A 15 -5.95 -7.89 4.77
CA ASN A 15 -5.19 -6.63 4.85
C ASN A 15 -5.82 -5.58 5.75
N SER A 16 -7.08 -5.75 6.12
CA SER A 16 -7.81 -4.78 6.96
C SER A 16 -7.80 -5.12 8.46
N ILE A 17 -7.61 -6.39 8.84
CA ILE A 17 -7.84 -6.87 10.21
C ILE A 17 -6.90 -6.33 11.28
N ALA A 18 -5.75 -5.80 10.93
CA ALA A 18 -4.72 -5.43 11.91
C ALA A 18 -4.02 -4.10 11.61
N VAL A 19 -4.62 -3.26 10.78
CA VAL A 19 -4.16 -1.89 10.53
C VAL A 19 -5.05 -0.91 11.29
N VAL A 20 -4.44 0.12 11.87
CA VAL A 20 -5.18 1.17 12.59
C VAL A 20 -5.85 2.11 11.59
N THR A 21 -7.12 2.43 11.83
CA THR A 21 -7.87 3.41 11.04
C THR A 21 -7.44 4.83 11.43
N PRO A 22 -7.04 5.68 10.48
CA PRO A 22 -6.59 7.04 10.77
C PRO A 22 -7.60 7.83 11.62
N GLY A 23 -7.11 8.52 12.63
CA GLY A 23 -7.94 9.34 13.53
C GLY A 23 -8.75 8.56 14.57
N THR A 24 -8.51 7.26 14.72
CA THR A 24 -9.19 6.39 15.70
C THR A 24 -8.22 5.42 16.37
N SER A 25 -8.71 4.71 17.39
CA SER A 25 -8.02 3.55 17.97
C SER A 25 -8.44 2.21 17.33
N PHE A 26 -9.30 2.21 16.33
CA PHE A 26 -9.87 0.99 15.77
C PHE A 26 -8.91 0.26 14.83
N MET A 27 -8.83 -1.05 15.00
CA MET A 27 -8.29 -2.02 14.07
C MET A 27 -9.39 -2.98 13.64
N GLY A 28 -9.22 -3.60 12.48
CA GLY A 28 -10.18 -4.58 12.00
C GLY A 28 -11.04 -4.04 10.87
N VAL A 29 -12.25 -4.55 10.76
CA VAL A 29 -13.12 -4.29 9.62
C VAL A 29 -14.46 -3.66 10.04
N LEU A 30 -15.07 -4.12 11.14
CA LEU A 30 -16.42 -3.69 11.52
C LEU A 30 -16.48 -2.22 11.96
N GLU A 31 -15.69 -1.86 12.97
CA GLU A 31 -15.65 -0.48 13.48
C GLU A 31 -15.20 0.50 12.40
N PRO A 32 -14.14 0.24 11.61
CA PRO A 32 -13.77 1.10 10.49
C PRO A 32 -14.87 1.29 9.45
N THR A 33 -15.66 0.25 9.15
CA THR A 33 -16.82 0.38 8.24
C THR A 33 -17.86 1.30 8.84
N CYS A 34 -18.15 1.18 10.13
CA CYS A 34 -19.06 2.07 10.83
C CYS A 34 -18.54 3.52 10.85
N VAL A 35 -17.24 3.72 11.12
CA VAL A 35 -16.61 5.06 11.04
C VAL A 35 -16.84 5.67 9.67
N GLY A 36 -16.60 4.92 8.58
CA GLY A 36 -16.85 5.39 7.22
C GLY A 36 -18.31 5.77 6.97
N ALA A 37 -19.26 5.00 7.52
CA ALA A 37 -20.69 5.23 7.34
C ALA A 37 -21.24 6.42 8.15
N PHE A 38 -20.61 6.76 9.29
CA PHE A 38 -21.05 7.86 10.17
C PHE A 38 -20.29 9.16 9.95
N TYR A 39 -19.00 9.09 9.62
CA TYR A 39 -18.09 10.23 9.59
C TYR A 39 -17.39 10.42 8.23
N GLY A 40 -17.56 9.48 7.30
CA GLY A 40 -16.90 9.53 6.01
C GLY A 40 -17.47 10.61 5.09
N ASP A 41 -16.58 11.32 4.38
CA ASP A 41 -16.90 12.23 3.29
C ASP A 41 -16.56 11.56 1.96
N ALA A 42 -17.59 11.10 1.24
CA ALA A 42 -17.43 10.36 -0.01
C ALA A 42 -16.76 11.17 -1.13
N ASP A 43 -16.84 12.49 -1.09
CA ASP A 43 -16.25 13.38 -2.10
C ASP A 43 -14.71 13.42 -2.01
N LEU A 44 -14.16 13.02 -0.85
CA LEU A 44 -12.72 12.92 -0.63
C LEU A 44 -12.12 11.60 -1.15
N GLY A 45 -12.90 10.71 -1.70
CA GLY A 45 -12.43 9.45 -2.29
C GLY A 45 -11.64 8.59 -1.30
N LEU A 46 -10.36 8.30 -1.59
CA LEU A 46 -9.50 7.49 -0.71
C LEU A 46 -9.11 8.19 0.60
N GLU A 47 -9.28 9.51 0.70
CA GLU A 47 -9.08 10.31 1.91
C GLU A 47 -10.39 10.54 2.69
N VAL A 48 -11.34 9.65 2.57
CA VAL A 48 -12.73 9.72 3.09
C VAL A 48 -12.83 10.14 4.57
N LEU A 49 -11.84 9.90 5.39
CA LEU A 49 -11.80 10.26 6.82
C LEU A 49 -10.99 11.52 7.12
N LYS A 50 -10.43 12.22 6.10
CA LYS A 50 -9.55 13.38 6.31
C LYS A 50 -10.22 14.55 7.04
N SER A 51 -11.52 14.74 6.81
CA SER A 51 -12.33 15.79 7.44
C SER A 51 -12.91 15.39 8.81
N MET A 52 -12.75 14.13 9.20
CA MET A 52 -13.28 13.61 10.46
C MET A 52 -12.64 14.30 11.68
N LYS A 53 -13.48 14.68 12.64
CA LYS A 53 -13.06 15.27 13.93
C LYS A 53 -13.73 14.51 15.05
N ASP A 54 -12.93 14.17 16.06
CA ASP A 54 -13.38 13.65 17.37
C ASP A 54 -14.50 12.59 17.26
N PRO A 55 -14.28 11.44 16.60
CA PRO A 55 -15.30 10.41 16.50
C PRO A 55 -15.66 9.84 17.87
N ASP A 56 -16.96 9.61 18.10
CA ASP A 56 -17.41 8.92 19.32
C ASP A 56 -17.12 7.42 19.20
N GLU A 57 -15.92 7.03 19.63
CA GLU A 57 -15.47 5.64 19.55
C GLU A 57 -16.31 4.69 20.42
N ALA A 58 -16.85 5.16 21.54
CA ALA A 58 -17.68 4.33 22.40
C ALA A 58 -19.01 3.98 21.70
N PHE A 59 -19.64 4.98 21.09
CA PHE A 59 -20.83 4.77 20.28
C PHE A 59 -20.55 3.84 19.09
N ILE A 60 -19.48 4.08 18.34
CA ILE A 60 -19.12 3.27 17.17
C ILE A 60 -18.90 1.81 17.56
N ARG A 61 -18.20 1.55 18.68
CA ARG A 61 -17.93 0.20 19.16
C ARG A 61 -19.21 -0.55 19.52
N GLU A 62 -20.13 0.12 20.21
CA GLU A 62 -21.41 -0.49 20.59
C GLU A 62 -22.30 -0.70 19.38
N PHE A 63 -22.38 0.27 18.48
CA PHE A 63 -23.11 0.14 17.21
C PHE A 63 -22.57 -1.01 16.36
N ALA A 64 -21.27 -1.09 16.17
CA ALA A 64 -20.63 -2.14 15.36
C ALA A 64 -20.98 -3.53 15.89
N LYS A 65 -20.93 -3.70 17.22
CA LYS A 65 -21.24 -4.98 17.87
C LYS A 65 -22.69 -5.44 17.68
N GLN A 66 -23.63 -4.51 17.65
CA GLN A 66 -25.06 -4.82 17.62
C GLN A 66 -25.67 -4.76 16.21
N HIS A 67 -25.12 -3.91 15.35
CA HIS A 67 -25.76 -3.48 14.10
C HIS A 67 -24.86 -3.57 12.87
N ALA A 68 -23.69 -4.17 12.99
CA ALA A 68 -22.82 -4.36 11.83
C ALA A 68 -22.42 -5.82 11.67
N GLU A 69 -22.31 -6.30 10.43
CA GLU A 69 -21.85 -7.63 10.12
C GLU A 69 -20.83 -7.65 8.98
N VAL A 70 -19.95 -8.62 9.04
CA VAL A 70 -18.93 -8.88 8.00
C VAL A 70 -19.04 -10.31 7.52
N ALA A 71 -19.02 -10.49 6.20
CA ALA A 71 -18.91 -11.78 5.54
C ALA A 71 -17.75 -11.81 4.55
N ILE A 72 -17.21 -12.99 4.30
CA ILE A 72 -16.16 -13.20 3.31
C ILE A 72 -16.74 -13.84 2.07
N LYS A 73 -16.49 -13.24 0.91
CA LYS A 73 -16.78 -13.80 -0.39
C LYS A 73 -15.68 -14.77 -0.80
N TRP A 74 -15.83 -16.03 -0.40
CA TRP A 74 -14.85 -17.10 -0.60
C TRP A 74 -14.64 -17.49 -2.06
N ASP A 75 -15.67 -17.33 -2.87
CA ASP A 75 -15.71 -17.67 -4.28
C ASP A 75 -15.20 -16.55 -5.19
N TYR A 76 -14.65 -15.46 -4.62
CA TYR A 76 -14.03 -14.40 -5.40
C TYR A 76 -12.56 -14.76 -5.71
N HIS A 77 -12.29 -15.09 -6.96
CA HIS A 77 -10.96 -15.42 -7.48
C HIS A 77 -10.36 -14.33 -8.36
N GLY A 78 -11.03 -13.18 -8.46
CA GLY A 78 -10.58 -12.04 -9.24
C GLY A 78 -9.25 -11.45 -8.75
N MET A 79 -8.47 -10.92 -9.67
CA MET A 79 -7.26 -10.17 -9.30
C MET A 79 -7.63 -8.76 -8.85
N GLY A 80 -7.56 -8.51 -7.55
CA GLY A 80 -7.87 -7.19 -7.00
C GLY A 80 -8.66 -7.28 -5.71
N ILE A 81 -9.36 -6.20 -5.42
CA ILE A 81 -10.22 -6.09 -4.24
C ILE A 81 -11.68 -6.34 -4.61
N TYR A 82 -12.45 -6.79 -3.64
CA TYR A 82 -13.90 -6.80 -3.67
C TYR A 82 -14.43 -6.34 -2.33
N ILE A 83 -15.22 -5.29 -2.34
CA ILE A 83 -15.87 -4.71 -1.16
C ILE A 83 -17.31 -4.38 -1.56
N ASP A 84 -18.27 -4.93 -0.85
CA ASP A 84 -19.70 -4.73 -1.04
C ASP A 84 -20.29 -4.28 0.29
N VAL A 85 -20.77 -3.05 0.35
CA VAL A 85 -21.31 -2.46 1.57
C VAL A 85 -22.77 -2.10 1.33
N GLU A 86 -23.62 -2.59 2.23
CA GLU A 86 -25.01 -2.20 2.33
C GLU A 86 -25.26 -1.50 3.66
N VAL A 87 -25.95 -0.36 3.60
CA VAL A 87 -26.32 0.44 4.76
C VAL A 87 -27.83 0.60 4.77
N GLU A 88 -28.46 0.13 5.85
CA GLU A 88 -29.89 0.34 6.12
C GLU A 88 -30.07 1.60 6.98
N THR A 89 -31.06 2.40 6.62
CA THR A 89 -31.48 3.60 7.35
C THR A 89 -33.01 3.61 7.54
N GLU A 90 -33.54 4.63 8.22
CA GLU A 90 -35.00 4.82 8.31
C GLU A 90 -35.67 5.08 6.95
N ASN A 91 -34.90 5.64 6.01
CA ASN A 91 -35.41 6.05 4.70
C ASN A 91 -35.18 5.00 3.60
N GLY A 92 -34.58 3.86 3.95
CA GLY A 92 -34.31 2.78 3.00
C GLY A 92 -32.88 2.28 3.04
N THR A 93 -32.50 1.50 2.03
CA THR A 93 -31.18 0.88 1.91
C THR A 93 -30.34 1.52 0.81
N GLY A 94 -29.06 1.68 1.06
CA GLY A 94 -28.05 2.05 0.07
C GLY A 94 -26.99 0.95 -0.03
N ARG A 95 -26.59 0.58 -1.25
CA ARG A 95 -25.54 -0.42 -1.50
C ARG A 95 -24.54 0.08 -2.50
N VAL A 96 -23.27 -0.13 -2.22
CA VAL A 96 -22.15 0.18 -3.11
C VAL A 96 -21.21 -0.98 -3.19
N VAL A 97 -20.77 -1.32 -4.41
CA VAL A 97 -19.71 -2.30 -4.64
C VAL A 97 -18.51 -1.61 -5.25
N VAL A 98 -17.35 -1.82 -4.62
CA VAL A 98 -16.03 -1.41 -5.12
C VAL A 98 -15.25 -2.68 -5.49
N ALA A 99 -14.76 -2.77 -6.72
CA ALA A 99 -14.05 -3.95 -7.18
C ALA A 99 -12.85 -3.65 -8.08
N GLN A 100 -11.88 -4.55 -8.07
CA GLN A 100 -10.65 -4.54 -8.88
C GLN A 100 -9.70 -3.38 -8.57
N ALA A 101 -10.18 -2.19 -8.18
CA ALA A 101 -9.39 -1.04 -7.76
C ALA A 101 -9.99 -0.40 -6.51
N HIS A 102 -9.16 0.26 -5.69
CA HIS A 102 -9.60 0.89 -4.44
C HIS A 102 -10.60 2.04 -4.65
N ASP A 103 -10.59 2.64 -5.82
CA ASP A 103 -11.37 3.79 -6.25
C ASP A 103 -12.41 3.44 -7.34
N ARG A 104 -12.54 2.16 -7.73
CA ARG A 104 -13.47 1.73 -8.77
C ARG A 104 -14.79 1.28 -8.17
N VAL A 105 -15.76 2.17 -8.15
CA VAL A 105 -17.15 1.81 -7.87
C VAL A 105 -17.74 1.12 -9.09
N VAL A 106 -18.25 -0.10 -8.91
CA VAL A 106 -18.84 -0.92 -9.99
C VAL A 106 -20.35 -1.03 -9.90
N LEU A 107 -20.92 -0.79 -8.71
CA LEU A 107 -22.37 -0.80 -8.49
C LEU A 107 -22.75 0.28 -7.47
N ARG A 108 -23.89 0.95 -7.71
CA ARG A 108 -24.61 1.77 -6.73
C ARG A 108 -26.09 1.46 -6.83
N GLU A 109 -26.71 1.18 -5.69
CA GLU A 109 -28.15 0.89 -5.58
C GLU A 109 -28.76 1.67 -4.43
N VAL A 110 -30.03 2.03 -4.57
CA VAL A 110 -30.89 2.56 -3.50
C VAL A 110 -32.20 1.80 -3.51
N ASN A 111 -32.59 1.21 -2.39
CA ASN A 111 -33.79 0.39 -2.23
C ASN A 111 -33.89 -0.73 -3.31
N GLY A 112 -32.77 -1.37 -3.61
CA GLY A 112 -32.69 -2.41 -4.63
C GLY A 112 -32.78 -1.91 -6.08
N LYS A 113 -32.88 -0.60 -6.29
CA LYS A 113 -32.90 -0.01 -7.63
C LYS A 113 -31.50 0.48 -8.01
N GLY A 114 -30.96 -0.05 -9.10
CA GLY A 114 -29.66 0.35 -9.64
C GLY A 114 -29.65 1.81 -10.07
N LEU A 115 -28.72 2.58 -9.51
CA LEU A 115 -28.39 3.94 -9.92
C LEU A 115 -27.20 3.97 -10.87
N TYR A 116 -26.28 3.03 -10.72
CA TYR A 116 -25.09 2.89 -11.53
C TYR A 116 -24.64 1.44 -11.54
N GLN A 117 -24.25 0.95 -12.72
CA GLN A 117 -23.55 -0.32 -12.90
C GLN A 117 -22.46 -0.12 -13.95
N ASP A 118 -21.24 -0.49 -13.62
CA ASP A 118 -20.12 -0.46 -14.59
C ASP A 118 -20.34 -1.54 -15.66
N PRO A 119 -20.55 -1.15 -16.94
CA PRO A 119 -20.84 -2.12 -18.01
C PRO A 119 -19.65 -3.04 -18.33
N LYS A 120 -18.45 -2.72 -17.83
CA LYS A 120 -17.23 -3.51 -18.02
C LYS A 120 -16.93 -4.42 -16.82
N PHE A 121 -17.83 -4.49 -15.86
CA PHE A 121 -17.67 -5.34 -14.68
C PHE A 121 -18.75 -6.42 -14.65
N ASP A 122 -18.32 -7.67 -14.70
CA ASP A 122 -19.17 -8.83 -14.44
C ASP A 122 -18.70 -9.51 -13.15
N LEU A 123 -19.61 -9.66 -12.20
CA LEU A 123 -19.36 -10.40 -10.97
C LEU A 123 -19.03 -11.86 -11.21
N ASN A 124 -19.50 -12.43 -12.33
CA ASN A 124 -19.29 -13.82 -12.72
C ASN A 124 -18.02 -14.00 -13.59
N ASP A 125 -17.60 -12.95 -14.29
CA ASP A 125 -16.33 -12.92 -15.01
C ASP A 125 -15.27 -12.30 -14.11
N GLN A 126 -14.62 -13.16 -13.33
CA GLN A 126 -13.54 -12.76 -12.42
C GLN A 126 -12.19 -12.59 -13.14
N ALA A 127 -12.14 -12.77 -14.45
CA ALA A 127 -10.96 -12.55 -15.24
C ALA A 127 -10.62 -11.05 -15.27
N PHE A 128 -9.51 -10.68 -14.67
CA PHE A 128 -8.94 -9.35 -14.81
C PHE A 128 -8.22 -9.29 -16.17
N ASP A 129 -8.89 -8.80 -17.20
CA ASP A 129 -8.33 -8.65 -18.56
C ASP A 129 -7.41 -7.41 -18.69
N GLY A 130 -7.09 -6.76 -17.62
CA GLY A 130 -6.17 -5.63 -17.65
C GLY A 130 -4.71 -6.07 -17.72
N ARG A 131 -4.24 -6.55 -18.88
CA ARG A 131 -2.79 -6.67 -19.11
C ARG A 131 -2.16 -5.29 -18.95
N ALA A 132 -1.40 -5.12 -17.88
CA ALA A 132 -0.71 -3.86 -17.64
C ALA A 132 0.33 -3.63 -18.74
N PRO A 133 0.33 -2.48 -19.43
CA PRO A 133 1.27 -2.20 -20.53
C PRO A 133 2.73 -2.43 -20.17
N ILE A 134 3.10 -2.29 -18.90
CA ILE A 134 4.46 -2.53 -18.41
C ILE A 134 4.96 -3.96 -18.64
N ARG A 135 4.06 -4.93 -18.87
CA ARG A 135 4.42 -6.32 -19.19
C ARG A 135 4.99 -6.51 -20.60
N ASP A 136 4.87 -5.51 -21.45
CA ASP A 136 5.44 -5.54 -22.79
C ASP A 136 6.93 -5.18 -22.82
N TYR A 137 7.46 -4.75 -21.68
CA TYR A 137 8.85 -4.37 -21.47
C TYR A 137 9.59 -5.38 -20.61
N CYS A 138 10.92 -5.36 -20.68
CA CYS A 138 11.81 -6.19 -19.86
C CYS A 138 12.64 -5.35 -18.87
N VAL A 139 13.34 -6.03 -17.98
CA VAL A 139 14.17 -5.38 -16.94
C VAL A 139 15.24 -4.46 -17.55
N ARG A 140 15.78 -4.82 -18.71
CA ARG A 140 16.76 -4.00 -19.43
C ARG A 140 16.15 -2.67 -19.86
N ASP A 141 14.93 -2.70 -20.39
CA ASP A 141 14.25 -1.49 -20.84
C ASP A 141 14.05 -0.50 -19.68
N PHE A 142 13.71 -1.00 -18.48
CA PHE A 142 13.57 -0.16 -17.27
C PHE A 142 14.90 0.44 -16.83
N TYR A 143 15.99 -0.34 -16.90
CA TYR A 143 17.30 0.13 -16.54
C TYR A 143 17.78 1.23 -17.48
N ASP A 144 17.65 1.02 -18.78
CA ASP A 144 18.06 1.99 -19.80
C ASP A 144 17.18 3.26 -19.72
N PHE A 145 15.85 3.09 -19.58
CA PHE A 145 14.92 4.22 -19.38
C PHE A 145 15.30 5.07 -18.17
N ALA A 146 15.51 4.47 -17.00
CA ALA A 146 15.84 5.23 -15.79
C ALA A 146 17.14 6.04 -15.89
N ARG A 147 18.09 5.57 -16.72
CA ARG A 147 19.36 6.29 -16.99
C ARG A 147 19.20 7.46 -17.94
N GLU A 148 18.31 7.35 -18.92
CA GLU A 148 18.25 8.22 -20.08
C GLU A 148 17.05 9.19 -20.06
N VAL A 149 16.00 8.89 -19.30
CA VAL A 149 14.79 9.72 -19.22
C VAL A 149 15.11 11.14 -18.81
N PRO A 150 14.51 12.18 -19.44
CA PRO A 150 14.65 13.56 -19.00
C PRO A 150 14.24 13.69 -17.52
N LEU A 151 15.02 14.48 -16.76
CA LEU A 151 14.80 14.61 -15.31
C LEU A 151 13.42 15.20 -14.98
N GLU A 152 12.93 16.10 -15.81
CA GLU A 152 11.59 16.70 -15.70
C GLU A 152 10.47 15.66 -15.73
N ASP A 153 10.60 14.57 -16.49
CA ASP A 153 9.59 13.54 -16.63
C ASP A 153 9.48 12.64 -15.38
N ILE A 154 10.54 12.59 -14.56
CA ILE A 154 10.58 11.85 -13.31
C ILE A 154 10.61 12.76 -12.07
N ALA A 155 10.48 14.07 -12.24
CA ALA A 155 10.55 15.04 -11.15
C ALA A 155 9.45 14.84 -10.09
N PHE A 156 8.29 14.29 -10.47
CA PHE A 156 7.21 13.94 -9.54
C PHE A 156 7.64 12.92 -8.46
N LEU A 157 8.69 12.13 -8.71
CA LEU A 157 9.25 11.22 -7.72
C LEU A 157 9.87 11.95 -6.51
N ASN A 158 10.10 13.27 -6.60
CA ASN A 158 10.44 14.07 -5.43
C ASN A 158 9.38 13.97 -4.35
N GLU A 159 8.10 13.99 -4.74
CA GLU A 159 6.99 13.83 -3.80
C GLU A 159 7.02 12.45 -3.11
N ALA A 160 7.36 11.39 -3.85
CA ALA A 160 7.53 10.05 -3.27
C ALA A 160 8.61 10.02 -2.18
N VAL A 161 9.76 10.66 -2.46
CA VAL A 161 10.86 10.77 -1.49
C VAL A 161 10.42 11.55 -0.26
N GLU A 162 9.75 12.68 -0.43
CA GLU A 162 9.36 13.59 0.65
C GLU A 162 8.27 12.96 1.54
N LEU A 163 7.18 12.47 0.97
CA LEU A 163 6.08 11.88 1.73
C LEU A 163 6.54 10.64 2.50
N ASN A 164 7.23 9.72 1.82
CA ASN A 164 7.63 8.47 2.46
C ASN A 164 8.73 8.68 3.52
N THR A 165 9.62 9.66 3.33
CA THR A 165 10.63 10.03 4.34
C THR A 165 9.98 10.75 5.54
N SER A 166 8.91 11.53 5.32
CA SER A 166 8.17 12.17 6.41
C SER A 166 7.55 11.14 7.35
N LEU A 167 6.99 10.06 6.81
CA LEU A 167 6.53 8.92 7.62
C LEU A 167 7.66 8.28 8.43
N ALA A 168 8.85 8.10 7.83
CA ALA A 168 10.00 7.55 8.54
C ALA A 168 10.44 8.43 9.72
N LYS A 169 10.48 9.73 9.51
CA LYS A 169 10.81 10.71 10.55
C LYS A 169 9.81 10.68 11.70
N ALA A 170 8.50 10.66 11.38
CA ALA A 170 7.44 10.58 12.39
C ALA A 170 7.53 9.27 13.19
N GLY A 171 7.72 8.13 12.51
CA GLY A 171 7.84 6.82 13.18
C GLY A 171 9.01 6.73 14.15
N LEU A 172 10.15 7.37 13.82
CA LEU A 172 11.30 7.44 14.73
C LEU A 172 11.05 8.41 15.89
N ALA A 173 10.48 9.59 15.63
CA ALA A 173 10.29 10.63 16.63
C ALA A 173 9.29 10.21 17.70
N GLU A 174 8.20 9.55 17.33
CA GLU A 174 7.08 9.20 18.20
C GLU A 174 7.10 7.71 18.62
N LYS A 175 8.09 6.94 18.17
CA LYS A 175 8.22 5.49 18.43
C LYS A 175 6.92 4.73 18.15
N MET A 176 6.33 5.00 17.00
CA MET A 176 5.03 4.49 16.63
C MET A 176 5.06 2.97 16.36
N GLY A 177 3.89 2.36 16.36
CA GLY A 177 3.69 0.96 15.99
C GLY A 177 4.42 -0.01 16.88
N SER A 178 5.22 -0.90 16.30
CA SER A 178 6.08 -1.84 17.01
C SER A 178 7.39 -1.21 17.48
N ALA A 179 7.65 0.05 17.11
CA ALA A 179 8.92 0.75 17.31
C ALA A 179 10.13 -0.05 16.78
N PHE A 180 9.92 -0.86 15.74
CA PHE A 180 10.97 -1.70 15.17
C PHE A 180 12.04 -0.86 14.48
N GLY A 181 11.62 0.20 13.76
CA GLY A 181 12.54 1.17 13.18
C GLY A 181 13.42 1.87 14.21
N ASP A 182 12.86 2.31 15.34
CA ASP A 182 13.60 2.91 16.46
C ASP A 182 14.57 1.90 17.09
N SER A 183 14.16 0.64 17.19
CA SER A 183 15.03 -0.43 17.72
C SER A 183 16.25 -0.66 16.83
N ILE A 184 16.08 -0.66 15.50
CA ILE A 184 17.19 -0.77 14.54
C ILE A 184 18.09 0.48 14.61
N ALA A 185 17.51 1.67 14.73
CA ALA A 185 18.25 2.94 14.81
C ALA A 185 19.24 2.98 16.01
N LYS A 186 18.99 2.18 17.05
CA LYS A 186 19.86 2.08 18.23
C LYS A 186 21.12 1.24 18.02
N LEU A 187 21.23 0.56 16.88
CA LEU A 187 22.46 -0.14 16.48
C LEU A 187 23.47 0.90 15.97
N ALA A 188 23.93 1.75 16.90
CA ALA A 188 24.79 2.90 16.59
C ALA A 188 26.17 2.49 16.05
N GLY A 189 26.69 3.28 15.12
CA GLY A 189 27.99 3.03 14.49
C GLY A 189 27.97 2.04 13.32
N GLU A 190 26.79 1.60 12.93
CA GLU A 190 26.60 0.64 11.85
C GLU A 190 26.52 1.32 10.47
N PRO A 191 26.86 0.56 9.39
CA PRO A 191 26.78 1.07 8.02
C PRO A 191 25.39 1.60 7.63
N GLY A 192 25.31 2.45 6.60
CA GLY A 192 24.08 3.09 6.14
C GLY A 192 22.97 2.14 5.71
N TYR A 193 23.26 0.87 5.40
CA TYR A 193 22.21 -0.11 5.20
C TYR A 193 21.39 -0.37 6.48
N ILE A 194 21.98 -0.25 7.68
CA ILE A 194 21.24 -0.30 8.95
C ILE A 194 20.28 0.90 9.06
N ARG A 195 20.77 2.09 8.69
CA ARG A 195 19.93 3.28 8.62
C ARG A 195 18.80 3.15 7.59
N ALA A 196 19.08 2.56 6.42
CA ALA A 196 18.07 2.28 5.40
C ALA A 196 16.96 1.36 5.93
N LYS A 197 17.32 0.29 6.62
CA LYS A 197 16.38 -0.62 7.30
C LYS A 197 15.56 0.08 8.37
N SER A 198 16.23 0.87 9.22
CA SER A 198 15.57 1.63 10.28
C SER A 198 14.52 2.59 9.73
N LEU A 199 14.85 3.37 8.71
CA LEU A 199 13.92 4.33 8.10
C LEU A 199 12.73 3.65 7.41
N ALA A 200 12.97 2.56 6.67
CA ALA A 200 11.90 1.81 6.01
C ALA A 200 10.94 1.19 7.04
N ALA A 201 11.48 0.60 8.11
CA ALA A 201 10.69 0.04 9.21
C ALA A 201 9.89 1.12 9.93
N ALA A 202 10.52 2.25 10.28
CA ALA A 202 9.87 3.36 10.99
C ALA A 202 8.72 3.98 10.17
N ALA A 203 8.91 4.14 8.84
CA ALA A 203 7.84 4.60 7.97
C ALA A 203 6.64 3.65 7.95
N SER A 204 6.90 2.33 7.97
CA SER A 204 5.85 1.33 8.10
C SER A 204 5.21 1.34 9.48
N ASP A 205 5.99 1.48 10.55
CA ASP A 205 5.49 1.61 11.93
C ASP A 205 4.50 2.78 12.03
N ALA A 206 4.88 3.97 11.54
CA ALA A 206 4.02 5.15 11.52
C ALA A 206 2.73 4.90 10.74
N ARG A 207 2.85 4.39 9.50
CA ARG A 207 1.71 4.14 8.64
C ARG A 207 0.75 3.10 9.22
N MET A 208 1.25 2.00 9.78
CA MET A 208 0.41 0.94 10.33
C MET A 208 -0.25 1.34 11.65
N SER A 209 0.28 2.34 12.33
CA SER A 209 -0.31 2.97 13.52
C SER A 209 -1.40 4.00 13.20
N GLY A 210 -1.69 4.24 11.93
CA GLY A 210 -2.69 5.23 11.53
C GLY A 210 -2.21 6.68 11.62
N ALA A 211 -0.90 6.94 11.48
CA ALA A 211 -0.39 8.31 11.40
C ALA A 211 -1.12 9.10 10.32
N ASN A 212 -1.54 10.33 10.66
CA ASN A 212 -2.23 11.22 9.71
C ASN A 212 -1.23 11.87 8.73
N LEU A 213 -0.51 11.03 8.01
CA LEU A 213 0.47 11.41 7.00
C LEU A 213 0.25 10.58 5.73
N SER A 214 0.33 11.24 4.60
CA SER A 214 0.19 10.57 3.29
C SER A 214 1.44 9.74 2.95
N ALA A 215 1.24 8.62 2.26
CA ALA A 215 2.31 7.83 1.67
C ALA A 215 2.17 7.85 0.14
N MET A 216 3.25 8.14 -0.57
CA MET A 216 3.29 7.87 -2.00
C MET A 216 3.30 6.36 -2.23
N SER A 217 2.23 5.87 -2.83
CA SER A 217 2.11 4.44 -3.14
C SER A 217 2.90 4.05 -4.39
N CYS A 218 3.42 2.83 -4.42
CA CYS A 218 3.86 2.19 -5.65
C CYS A 218 2.96 1.00 -5.95
N ALA A 219 2.52 0.87 -7.19
CA ALA A 219 1.57 -0.16 -7.61
C ALA A 219 0.34 -0.28 -6.68
N LYS A 220 -0.19 0.87 -6.27
CA LYS A 220 -1.38 1.04 -5.40
C LYS A 220 -1.23 0.47 -3.98
N SER A 221 -0.01 0.45 -3.44
CA SER A 221 0.27 0.05 -2.06
C SER A 221 1.26 1.01 -1.41
N GLY A 222 0.87 1.62 -0.26
CA GLY A 222 1.72 2.57 0.46
C GLY A 222 2.98 1.92 1.00
N ASN A 223 2.88 0.77 1.68
CA ASN A 223 4.07 0.06 2.19
C ASN A 223 5.02 -0.39 1.08
N VAL A 224 4.48 -0.74 -0.10
CA VAL A 224 5.31 -1.04 -1.28
C VAL A 224 6.05 0.22 -1.75
N GLY A 225 5.38 1.37 -1.78
CA GLY A 225 6.02 2.65 -2.11
C GLY A 225 7.11 3.04 -1.11
N ILE A 226 6.86 2.87 0.18
CA ILE A 226 7.85 3.09 1.25
C ILE A 226 9.08 2.20 1.03
N ALA A 227 8.88 0.87 0.90
CA ALA A 227 9.97 -0.08 0.72
C ALA A 227 10.76 0.15 -0.57
N ALA A 228 10.12 0.65 -1.63
CA ALA A 228 10.76 0.91 -2.91
C ALA A 228 11.48 2.28 -2.99
N SER A 229 11.32 3.17 -2.02
CA SER A 229 11.93 4.52 -2.05
C SER A 229 12.79 4.84 -0.84
N VAL A 230 12.29 4.64 0.38
CA VAL A 230 12.95 5.10 1.62
C VAL A 230 14.36 4.53 1.82
N PRO A 231 14.63 3.23 1.57
CA PRO A 231 15.99 2.72 1.68
C PRO A 231 16.98 3.42 0.75
N LEU A 232 16.55 3.76 -0.48
CA LEU A 232 17.41 4.44 -1.45
C LEU A 232 17.78 5.86 -1.00
N VAL A 233 16.90 6.54 -0.25
CA VAL A 233 17.22 7.87 0.33
C VAL A 233 18.39 7.76 1.30
N ALA A 234 18.32 6.83 2.24
CA ALA A 234 19.40 6.64 3.21
C ALA A 234 20.74 6.25 2.56
N LEU A 235 20.68 5.35 1.57
CA LEU A 235 21.85 4.88 0.85
C LEU A 235 22.45 5.96 -0.05
N ALA A 236 21.61 6.82 -0.65
CA ALA A 236 22.09 7.96 -1.44
C ALA A 236 22.81 9.00 -0.56
N GLU A 237 22.25 9.32 0.61
CA GLU A 237 22.87 10.23 1.58
C GLU A 237 24.22 9.71 2.04
N GLU A 238 24.32 8.41 2.38
CA GLU A 238 25.60 7.80 2.81
C GLU A 238 26.65 7.80 1.69
N ALA A 239 26.22 7.49 0.47
CA ALA A 239 27.13 7.45 -0.69
C ALA A 239 27.41 8.84 -1.29
N GLY A 240 26.91 9.92 -0.69
CA GLY A 240 27.09 11.30 -1.17
C GLY A 240 26.54 11.56 -2.57
N LYS A 241 25.43 10.88 -2.91
CA LYS A 241 24.80 10.95 -4.22
C LYS A 241 23.93 12.18 -4.39
N THR A 242 23.85 12.67 -5.62
CA THR A 242 23.01 13.81 -5.98
C THR A 242 21.53 13.46 -5.95
N ARG A 243 20.69 14.50 -5.91
CA ARG A 243 19.23 14.34 -6.01
C ARG A 243 18.81 13.66 -7.32
N GLU A 244 19.45 14.00 -8.43
CA GLU A 244 19.19 13.36 -9.72
C GLU A 244 19.49 11.86 -9.68
N GLU A 245 20.66 11.45 -9.19
CA GLU A 245 21.03 10.03 -9.06
C GLU A 245 20.02 9.28 -8.19
N LEU A 246 19.56 9.89 -7.09
CA LEU A 246 18.50 9.31 -6.25
C LEU A 246 17.18 9.14 -7.03
N LEU A 247 16.72 10.17 -7.76
CA LEU A 247 15.45 10.07 -8.51
C LEU A 247 15.52 9.01 -9.60
N ARG A 248 16.64 8.88 -10.30
CA ARG A 248 16.87 7.80 -11.29
C ARG A 248 16.84 6.41 -10.64
N ALA A 249 17.45 6.26 -9.46
CA ALA A 249 17.39 5.02 -8.69
C ALA A 249 15.96 4.68 -8.22
N VAL A 250 15.21 5.67 -7.74
CA VAL A 250 13.80 5.50 -7.35
C VAL A 250 12.93 5.18 -8.57
N CYS A 251 13.21 5.80 -9.73
CA CYS A 251 12.53 5.49 -10.99
C CYS A 251 12.68 4.01 -11.35
N LEU A 252 13.90 3.49 -11.41
CA LEU A 252 14.15 2.08 -11.68
C LEU A 252 13.48 1.19 -10.65
N SER A 253 13.59 1.54 -9.37
CA SER A 253 12.96 0.80 -8.28
C SER A 253 11.44 0.70 -8.46
N TYR A 254 10.77 1.79 -8.80
CA TYR A 254 9.32 1.82 -8.99
C TYR A 254 8.90 1.04 -10.25
N LEU A 255 9.60 1.19 -11.37
CA LEU A 255 9.32 0.44 -12.60
C LEU A 255 9.42 -1.07 -12.36
N MET A 256 10.50 -1.54 -11.75
CA MET A 256 10.70 -2.94 -11.38
C MET A 256 9.58 -3.44 -10.45
N THR A 257 9.25 -2.65 -9.45
CA THR A 257 8.20 -2.98 -8.48
C THR A 257 6.83 -3.08 -9.14
N ILE A 258 6.47 -2.13 -10.03
CA ILE A 258 5.21 -2.15 -10.78
C ILE A 258 5.15 -3.35 -11.72
N TYR A 259 6.25 -3.64 -12.41
CA TYR A 259 6.36 -4.81 -13.30
C TYR A 259 6.06 -6.11 -12.55
N LEU A 260 6.75 -6.34 -11.43
CA LEU A 260 6.53 -7.54 -10.62
C LEU A 260 5.11 -7.59 -10.03
N LYS A 261 4.62 -6.47 -9.52
CA LYS A 261 3.23 -6.37 -9.01
C LYS A 261 2.18 -6.65 -10.09
N SER A 262 2.48 -6.34 -11.34
CA SER A 262 1.57 -6.67 -12.44
C SER A 262 1.36 -8.18 -12.61
N HIS A 263 2.34 -9.00 -12.20
CA HIS A 263 2.27 -10.45 -12.26
C HIS A 263 1.68 -11.10 -11.01
N ILE A 264 1.83 -10.49 -9.83
CA ILE A 264 1.36 -11.07 -8.56
C ILE A 264 0.02 -10.49 -8.08
N GLY A 265 -0.52 -9.51 -8.78
CA GLY A 265 -1.79 -8.86 -8.44
C GLY A 265 -1.68 -7.75 -7.38
N ARG A 266 -2.80 -7.06 -7.14
CA ARG A 266 -2.87 -5.92 -6.20
C ARG A 266 -2.75 -6.35 -4.76
N LEU A 267 -3.55 -7.32 -4.37
CA LEU A 267 -3.49 -8.03 -3.09
C LEU A 267 -3.28 -9.51 -3.40
N SER A 268 -2.38 -10.16 -2.70
CA SER A 268 -2.00 -11.54 -2.97
C SER A 268 -1.53 -12.26 -1.71
N ALA A 269 -1.36 -13.58 -1.82
CA ALA A 269 -0.70 -14.36 -0.78
C ALA A 269 0.80 -14.05 -0.64
N MET A 270 1.43 -13.53 -1.70
CA MET A 270 2.84 -13.12 -1.67
C MET A 270 3.01 -11.73 -1.08
N CYS A 271 4.04 -11.52 -0.26
CA CYS A 271 4.34 -10.22 0.33
C CYS A 271 5.04 -9.29 -0.67
N ALA A 272 4.27 -8.45 -1.36
CA ALA A 272 4.83 -7.52 -2.34
C ALA A 272 5.81 -6.50 -1.75
N CYS A 273 5.64 -6.12 -0.48
CA CYS A 273 6.58 -5.22 0.19
C CYS A 273 7.96 -5.88 0.38
N ALA A 274 7.97 -7.17 0.76
CA ALA A 274 9.22 -7.90 0.94
C ALA A 274 9.81 -8.35 -0.40
N ILE A 275 9.02 -8.77 -1.38
CA ILE A 275 9.53 -9.37 -2.61
C ILE A 275 9.67 -8.32 -3.73
N ALA A 276 8.55 -7.74 -4.18
CA ALA A 276 8.58 -6.86 -5.34
C ALA A 276 9.34 -5.55 -5.08
N ALA A 277 9.13 -4.94 -3.90
CA ALA A 277 9.83 -3.71 -3.57
C ALA A 277 11.33 -3.93 -3.30
N SER A 278 11.72 -5.06 -2.68
CA SER A 278 13.15 -5.36 -2.49
C SER A 278 13.88 -5.59 -3.82
N LEU A 279 13.23 -6.25 -4.79
CA LEU A 279 13.76 -6.40 -6.15
C LEU A 279 13.94 -5.03 -6.82
N GLY A 280 12.94 -4.15 -6.68
CA GLY A 280 13.04 -2.78 -7.16
C GLY A 280 14.15 -1.99 -6.48
N THR A 281 14.19 -2.01 -5.15
CA THR A 281 15.21 -1.28 -4.35
C THR A 281 16.61 -1.80 -4.65
N GLY A 282 16.80 -3.11 -4.77
CA GLY A 282 18.09 -3.70 -5.14
C GLY A 282 18.56 -3.25 -6.52
N ALA A 283 17.66 -3.26 -7.52
CA ALA A 283 17.96 -2.74 -8.85
C ALA A 283 18.30 -1.23 -8.82
N GLY A 284 17.48 -0.43 -8.11
CA GLY A 284 17.72 1.00 -7.92
C GLY A 284 19.06 1.27 -7.22
N TYR A 285 19.44 0.47 -6.25
CA TYR A 285 20.71 0.61 -5.56
C TYR A 285 21.91 0.30 -6.47
N CYS A 286 21.80 -0.72 -7.33
CA CYS A 286 22.83 -0.98 -8.35
C CYS A 286 23.02 0.26 -9.25
N LEU A 287 21.94 0.88 -9.71
CA LEU A 287 21.99 2.09 -10.51
C LEU A 287 22.60 3.27 -9.73
N LEU A 288 22.19 3.45 -8.48
CA LEU A 288 22.70 4.50 -7.59
C LEU A 288 24.23 4.44 -7.41
N LEU A 289 24.77 3.22 -7.36
CA LEU A 289 26.21 2.97 -7.26
C LEU A 289 26.93 3.05 -8.62
N GLY A 290 26.22 3.27 -9.73
CA GLY A 290 26.79 3.30 -11.07
C GLY A 290 27.22 1.94 -11.61
N LEU A 291 26.65 0.86 -11.08
CA LEU A 291 26.95 -0.51 -11.50
C LEU A 291 26.23 -0.83 -12.81
N ASP A 292 26.81 -1.75 -13.57
CA ASP A 292 26.25 -2.19 -14.84
C ASP A 292 24.99 -3.06 -14.71
N TYR A 293 24.33 -3.30 -15.82
CA TYR A 293 23.12 -4.11 -15.87
C TYR A 293 23.32 -5.54 -15.37
N SER A 294 24.51 -6.13 -15.56
CA SER A 294 24.78 -7.51 -15.08
C SER A 294 24.68 -7.59 -13.55
N CYS A 295 25.02 -6.53 -12.85
CA CYS A 295 24.83 -6.45 -11.41
C CYS A 295 23.35 -6.41 -11.01
N VAL A 296 22.51 -5.73 -11.79
CA VAL A 296 21.06 -5.75 -11.60
C VAL A 296 20.50 -7.17 -11.74
N GLU A 297 20.87 -7.89 -12.79
CA GLU A 297 20.43 -9.28 -13.02
C GLU A 297 20.83 -10.21 -11.86
N LYS A 298 22.07 -10.13 -11.41
CA LYS A 298 22.55 -10.91 -10.27
C LYS A 298 21.82 -10.55 -8.98
N THR A 299 21.60 -9.27 -8.73
CA THR A 299 20.88 -8.79 -7.55
C THR A 299 19.43 -9.28 -7.55
N VAL A 300 18.74 -9.21 -8.67
CA VAL A 300 17.39 -9.75 -8.84
C VAL A 300 17.38 -11.26 -8.55
N SER A 301 18.32 -12.03 -9.13
CA SER A 301 18.42 -13.47 -8.93
C SER A 301 18.66 -13.83 -7.46
N ASN A 302 19.56 -13.11 -6.79
CA ASN A 302 19.87 -13.32 -5.37
C ASN A 302 18.67 -13.04 -4.46
N ILE A 303 17.94 -11.94 -4.70
CA ILE A 303 16.78 -11.58 -3.90
C ILE A 303 15.65 -12.60 -4.11
N VAL A 304 15.40 -13.03 -5.36
CA VAL A 304 14.40 -14.07 -5.63
C VAL A 304 14.76 -15.36 -4.92
N GLY A 305 16.02 -15.79 -4.98
CA GLY A 305 16.50 -17.01 -4.32
C GLY A 305 16.42 -16.97 -2.79
N SER A 306 16.51 -15.77 -2.18
CA SER A 306 16.54 -15.62 -0.73
C SER A 306 15.16 -15.39 -0.11
N ILE A 307 14.33 -14.53 -0.71
CA ILE A 307 13.04 -14.10 -0.09
C ILE A 307 11.82 -14.34 -0.97
N GLY A 308 11.97 -14.95 -2.15
CA GLY A 308 10.88 -15.15 -3.12
C GLY A 308 9.66 -15.90 -2.57
N GLY A 309 9.81 -16.70 -1.51
CA GLY A 309 8.74 -17.43 -0.85
C GLY A 309 8.06 -16.69 0.31
N THR A 310 8.31 -15.39 0.52
CA THR A 310 7.75 -14.65 1.67
C THR A 310 6.24 -14.44 1.51
N LEU A 311 5.46 -14.95 2.46
CA LEU A 311 4.01 -14.82 2.48
C LEU A 311 3.55 -13.49 3.07
N CYS A 312 2.42 -12.99 2.57
CA CYS A 312 1.72 -11.83 3.11
C CYS A 312 0.63 -12.27 4.09
N ASP A 313 0.79 -11.88 5.33
CA ASP A 313 -0.14 -12.15 6.42
C ASP A 313 -1.01 -10.92 6.80
N GLY A 314 -1.14 -9.97 5.88
CA GLY A 314 -1.95 -8.76 6.02
C GLY A 314 -1.15 -7.52 6.38
N ALA A 315 -1.80 -6.35 6.29
CA ALA A 315 -1.23 -5.08 6.74
C ALA A 315 -1.33 -5.01 8.27
N LYS A 316 -0.19 -4.83 8.93
CA LYS A 316 -0.09 -4.83 10.40
C LYS A 316 1.28 -4.29 10.86
N PHE A 317 1.47 -4.09 12.14
CA PHE A 317 2.75 -3.64 12.71
C PHE A 317 3.95 -4.51 12.27
N GLY A 318 3.76 -5.82 12.15
CA GLY A 318 4.80 -6.73 11.65
C GLY A 318 5.28 -6.44 10.22
N CYS A 319 4.61 -5.57 9.46
CA CYS A 319 5.13 -5.10 8.18
C CYS A 319 6.47 -4.37 8.32
N ALA A 320 6.70 -3.66 9.44
CA ALA A 320 7.97 -2.98 9.70
C ALA A 320 9.15 -3.94 9.63
N MET A 321 9.00 -5.16 10.17
CA MET A 321 10.03 -6.21 10.12
C MET A 321 10.30 -6.72 8.69
N LYS A 322 9.29 -6.68 7.81
CA LYS A 322 9.41 -7.12 6.42
C LYS A 322 9.97 -6.05 5.50
N LEU A 323 9.92 -4.78 5.91
CA LEU A 323 10.49 -3.65 5.18
C LEU A 323 11.95 -3.38 5.58
N ALA A 324 12.38 -3.87 6.73
CA ALA A 324 13.77 -3.87 7.20
C ALA A 324 14.61 -4.94 6.50
#